data_d490aee6320191265e195e0b03df5e26
#
_entry.id   d490aee6320191265e195e0b03df5e26
#
_cell.length_a   1.000
_cell.length_b   1.000
_cell.length_c   1.000
_cell.angle_alpha   90.00
_cell.angle_beta   90.00
_cell.angle_gamma   90.00
#
_symmetry.space_group_name_H-M   'P 1'
#
loop_
_entity.id
_entity.type
_entity.pdbx_description
1 polymer ?
#
loop_
_entity_poly.entity_id
_entity_poly.type
_entity_poly.pdbx_seq_one_letter_code
_entity_poly.pdbx_strand_id
1 'polypeptide(L)'
;MTAIPYFTITGDARSRGLSHGRQLKQRIHDTYDFYQRAIFKTSTLDEEQIRTRALQIAKLIEAFDKNYVIEIKAIAEAAEIESWKIFALNARTEILNAPVAECTSLYFQETSILGQTWDWIRELEDLIVILRYEYSDGRLITTLTEPGMLAKMGMNNS
;
A
#
# COMPACT_ATOMS: atom_id res chain seq x y z
N MET A 1 19.40 13.19 -4.02
CA MET A 1 18.05 12.57 -3.95
C MET A 1 17.57 12.31 -5.36
N THR A 2 17.34 11.06 -5.71
CA THR A 2 16.61 10.69 -6.93
C THR A 2 15.15 11.12 -6.78
N ALA A 3 14.53 11.62 -7.85
CA ALA A 3 13.12 12.00 -7.81
C ALA A 3 12.27 10.76 -7.50
N ILE A 4 11.26 10.90 -6.62
CA ILE A 4 10.34 9.81 -6.29
C ILE A 4 9.52 9.49 -7.55
N PRO A 5 9.46 8.22 -8.01
CA PRO A 5 8.69 7.85 -9.18
C PRO A 5 7.19 8.13 -9.01
N TYR A 6 6.55 8.62 -10.07
CA TYR A 6 5.16 9.03 -10.10
C TYR A 6 4.38 8.21 -11.13
N PHE A 7 3.23 7.65 -10.74
CA PHE A 7 2.40 6.82 -11.59
C PHE A 7 0.93 7.23 -11.49
N THR A 8 0.22 7.21 -12.63
CA THR A 8 -1.22 7.44 -12.68
C THR A 8 -1.95 6.11 -12.82
N ILE A 9 -2.96 5.92 -11.98
CA ILE A 9 -3.78 4.72 -11.88
C ILE A 9 -5.24 5.11 -12.12
N THR A 10 -5.89 4.50 -13.11
CA THR A 10 -7.26 4.86 -13.53
C THR A 10 -8.17 3.65 -13.64
N GLY A 11 -9.47 3.89 -13.70
CA GLY A 11 -10.49 2.88 -13.96
C GLY A 11 -11.18 2.35 -12.69
N ASP A 12 -11.89 1.23 -12.85
CA ASP A 12 -12.52 0.51 -11.73
C ASP A 12 -11.48 -0.19 -10.85
N ALA A 13 -11.91 -0.78 -9.74
CA ALA A 13 -11.02 -1.43 -8.77
C ALA A 13 -10.12 -2.49 -9.42
N ARG A 14 -10.67 -3.32 -10.32
CA ARG A 14 -9.87 -4.34 -11.01
C ARG A 14 -8.85 -3.71 -11.96
N SER A 15 -9.28 -2.75 -12.76
CA SER A 15 -8.41 -2.04 -13.72
C SER A 15 -7.28 -1.31 -13.01
N ARG A 16 -7.57 -0.64 -11.90
CA ARG A 16 -6.57 0.03 -11.05
C ARG A 16 -5.55 -0.97 -10.52
N GLY A 17 -6.02 -2.08 -9.95
CA GLY A 17 -5.14 -3.13 -9.43
C GLY A 17 -4.23 -3.73 -10.51
N LEU A 18 -4.77 -4.04 -11.69
CA LEU A 18 -3.97 -4.55 -12.82
C LEU A 18 -2.94 -3.52 -13.31
N SER A 19 -3.30 -2.23 -13.35
CA SER A 19 -2.40 -1.16 -13.73
C SER A 19 -1.25 -1.01 -12.72
N HIS A 20 -1.58 -0.96 -11.42
CA HIS A 20 -0.61 -0.90 -10.32
C HIS A 20 0.37 -2.09 -10.38
N GLY A 21 -0.18 -3.33 -10.44
CA GLY A 21 0.64 -4.53 -10.48
C GLY A 21 1.58 -4.60 -11.67
N ARG A 22 1.12 -4.21 -12.88
CA ARG A 22 1.96 -4.19 -14.09
C ARG A 22 3.06 -3.13 -14.04
N GLN A 23 2.72 -1.90 -13.67
CA GLN A 23 3.66 -0.79 -13.68
C GLN A 23 4.74 -0.93 -12.61
N LEU A 24 4.41 -1.59 -11.48
CA LEU A 24 5.27 -1.67 -10.31
C LEU A 24 5.72 -3.10 -9.98
N LYS A 25 5.55 -4.06 -10.90
CA LYS A 25 5.81 -5.49 -10.65
C LYS A 25 7.10 -5.73 -9.88
N GLN A 26 8.24 -5.29 -10.41
CA GLN A 26 9.54 -5.52 -9.75
C GLN A 26 9.61 -4.85 -8.39
N ARG A 27 9.15 -3.60 -8.27
CA ARG A 27 9.14 -2.89 -6.98
C ARG A 27 8.25 -3.54 -5.93
N ILE A 28 7.15 -4.19 -6.34
CA ILE A 28 6.27 -4.96 -5.46
C ILE A 28 7.01 -6.16 -4.89
N HIS A 29 7.74 -6.89 -5.74
CA HIS A 29 8.57 -8.01 -5.28
C HIS A 29 9.67 -7.53 -4.32
N ASP A 30 10.39 -6.47 -4.67
CA ASP A 30 11.45 -5.89 -3.82
C ASP A 30 10.88 -5.44 -2.46
N THR A 31 9.69 -4.82 -2.45
CA THR A 31 8.99 -4.43 -1.22
C THR A 31 8.63 -5.65 -0.37
N TYR A 32 8.02 -6.67 -0.97
CA TYR A 32 7.65 -7.87 -0.23
C TYR A 32 8.89 -8.60 0.32
N ASP A 33 9.94 -8.74 -0.47
CA ASP A 33 11.20 -9.38 -0.07
C ASP A 33 11.86 -8.62 1.09
N PHE A 34 11.80 -7.29 1.08
CA PHE A 34 12.27 -6.49 2.20
C PHE A 34 11.45 -6.80 3.47
N TYR A 35 10.12 -6.73 3.37
CA TYR A 35 9.23 -7.02 4.51
C TYR A 35 9.42 -8.44 5.04
N GLN A 36 9.56 -9.41 4.15
CA GLN A 36 9.80 -10.80 4.53
C GLN A 36 11.10 -10.93 5.34
N ARG A 37 12.20 -10.33 4.87
CA ARG A 37 13.52 -10.47 5.51
C ARG A 37 13.66 -9.65 6.78
N ALA A 38 13.23 -8.40 6.76
CA ALA A 38 13.52 -7.42 7.80
C ALA A 38 12.43 -7.33 8.88
N ILE A 39 11.18 -7.65 8.53
CA ILE A 39 10.04 -7.44 9.39
C ILE A 39 9.36 -8.76 9.78
N PHE A 40 8.86 -9.52 8.82
CA PHE A 40 8.13 -10.75 9.12
C PHE A 40 9.04 -11.82 9.73
N LYS A 41 10.23 -12.03 9.19
CA LYS A 41 11.19 -13.01 9.69
C LYS A 41 11.73 -12.69 11.08
N THR A 42 11.73 -11.42 11.49
CA THR A 42 12.15 -11.01 12.85
C THR A 42 11.00 -11.06 13.85
N SER A 43 9.77 -11.24 13.40
CA SER A 43 8.62 -11.47 14.27
C SER A 43 8.63 -12.88 14.85
N THR A 44 7.78 -13.12 15.85
CA THR A 44 7.56 -14.46 16.42
C THR A 44 6.64 -15.35 15.54
N LEU A 45 6.16 -14.82 14.41
CA LEU A 45 5.22 -15.50 13.51
C LEU A 45 5.99 -16.22 12.40
N ASP A 46 5.56 -17.44 12.09
CA ASP A 46 5.99 -18.14 10.88
C ASP A 46 5.17 -17.67 9.65
N GLU A 47 5.60 -18.10 8.46
CA GLU A 47 4.96 -17.70 7.20
C GLU A 47 3.49 -18.12 7.12
N GLU A 48 3.13 -19.30 7.62
CA GLU A 48 1.76 -19.82 7.59
C GLU A 48 0.85 -19.01 8.55
N GLN A 49 1.38 -18.58 9.67
CA GLN A 49 0.67 -17.71 10.60
C GLN A 49 0.44 -16.32 10.00
N ILE A 50 1.44 -15.75 9.31
CA ILE A 50 1.32 -14.47 8.60
C ILE A 50 0.27 -14.60 7.49
N ARG A 51 0.33 -15.66 6.68
CA ARG A 51 -0.64 -15.97 5.63
C ARG A 51 -2.06 -16.09 6.19
N THR A 52 -2.22 -16.85 7.26
CA THR A 52 -3.52 -17.05 7.91
C THR A 52 -4.10 -15.73 8.38
N ARG A 53 -3.31 -14.88 9.07
CA ARG A 53 -3.75 -13.55 9.53
C ARG A 53 -4.09 -12.64 8.35
N ALA A 54 -3.26 -12.60 7.31
CA ALA A 54 -3.51 -11.81 6.11
C ALA A 54 -4.86 -12.18 5.45
N LEU A 55 -5.16 -13.48 5.35
CA LEU A 55 -6.42 -13.96 4.78
C LEU A 55 -7.63 -13.72 5.71
N GLN A 56 -7.44 -13.70 7.03
CA GLN A 56 -8.49 -13.29 7.97
C GLN A 56 -8.81 -11.80 7.82
N ILE A 57 -7.79 -10.96 7.73
CA ILE A 57 -7.97 -9.51 7.51
C ILE A 57 -8.61 -9.24 6.13
N ALA A 58 -8.25 -10.01 5.09
CA ALA A 58 -8.89 -9.90 3.78
C ALA A 58 -10.42 -10.06 3.85
N LYS A 59 -10.94 -10.95 4.72
CA LYS A 59 -12.39 -11.10 4.93
C LYS A 59 -13.01 -9.88 5.60
N LEU A 60 -12.29 -9.25 6.54
CA LEU A 60 -12.77 -8.02 7.19
C LEU A 60 -12.79 -6.85 6.20
N ILE A 61 -11.77 -6.74 5.36
CA ILE A 61 -11.72 -5.74 4.28
C ILE A 61 -12.88 -5.97 3.30
N GLU A 62 -13.15 -7.23 2.92
CA GLU A 62 -14.24 -7.57 2.00
C GLU A 62 -15.61 -7.21 2.57
N ALA A 63 -15.80 -7.39 3.87
CA ALA A 63 -17.04 -7.00 4.57
C ALA A 63 -17.20 -5.48 4.66
N PHE A 64 -16.11 -4.71 4.68
CA PHE A 64 -16.11 -3.25 4.67
C PHE A 64 -16.38 -2.69 3.27
N ASP A 65 -15.56 -3.06 2.29
CA ASP A 65 -15.76 -2.75 0.86
C ASP A 65 -15.02 -3.78 -0.02
N LYS A 66 -15.80 -4.57 -0.76
CA LYS A 66 -15.28 -5.59 -1.69
C LYS A 66 -14.32 -5.04 -2.76
N ASN A 67 -14.43 -3.76 -3.10
CA ASN A 67 -13.59 -3.16 -4.13
C ASN A 67 -12.12 -3.15 -3.73
N TYR A 68 -11.80 -2.99 -2.46
CA TYR A 68 -10.41 -3.10 -1.98
C TYR A 68 -9.84 -4.51 -2.18
N VAL A 69 -10.64 -5.54 -1.92
CA VAL A 69 -10.20 -6.93 -2.15
C VAL A 69 -10.01 -7.22 -3.64
N ILE A 70 -10.90 -6.70 -4.49
CA ILE A 70 -10.77 -6.81 -5.95
C ILE A 70 -9.48 -6.15 -6.42
N GLU A 71 -9.20 -4.94 -5.96
CA GLU A 71 -8.01 -4.18 -6.32
C GLU A 71 -6.72 -4.88 -5.86
N ILE A 72 -6.65 -5.33 -4.59
CA ILE A 72 -5.51 -6.07 -4.03
C ILE A 72 -5.26 -7.37 -4.80
N LYS A 73 -6.29 -8.14 -5.10
CA LYS A 73 -6.17 -9.39 -5.89
C LYS A 73 -5.67 -9.10 -7.32
N ALA A 74 -6.13 -8.01 -7.93
CA ALA A 74 -5.70 -7.61 -9.26
C ALA A 74 -4.24 -7.11 -9.28
N ILE A 75 -3.77 -6.42 -8.21
CA ILE A 75 -2.36 -6.09 -8.04
C ILE A 75 -1.53 -7.38 -8.01
N ALA A 76 -1.93 -8.35 -7.20
CA ALA A 76 -1.22 -9.62 -7.07
C ALA A 76 -1.17 -10.41 -8.39
N GLU A 77 -2.29 -10.48 -9.11
CA GLU A 77 -2.40 -11.12 -10.44
C GLU A 77 -1.40 -10.50 -11.43
N ALA A 78 -1.40 -9.18 -11.55
CA ALA A 78 -0.57 -8.47 -12.52
C ALA A 78 0.91 -8.42 -12.13
N ALA A 79 1.22 -8.45 -10.83
CA ALA A 79 2.57 -8.56 -10.33
C ALA A 79 3.10 -10.01 -10.30
N GLU A 80 2.24 -11.02 -10.60
CA GLU A 80 2.57 -12.44 -10.55
C GLU A 80 3.11 -12.87 -9.16
N ILE A 81 2.40 -12.44 -8.11
CA ILE A 81 2.69 -12.76 -6.71
C ILE A 81 1.43 -13.31 -6.03
N GLU A 82 1.57 -14.13 -5.01
CA GLU A 82 0.43 -14.65 -4.26
C GLU A 82 -0.36 -13.53 -3.56
N SER A 83 -1.69 -13.54 -3.70
CA SER A 83 -2.54 -12.46 -3.20
C SER A 83 -2.43 -12.24 -1.68
N TRP A 84 -2.21 -13.30 -0.90
CA TRP A 84 -2.03 -13.18 0.54
C TRP A 84 -0.81 -12.31 0.92
N LYS A 85 0.24 -12.28 0.08
CA LYS A 85 1.42 -11.45 0.26
C LYS A 85 1.09 -9.97 0.14
N ILE A 86 0.24 -9.62 -0.85
CA ILE A 86 -0.24 -8.24 -1.01
C ILE A 86 -1.19 -7.86 0.15
N PHE A 87 -2.05 -8.76 0.61
CA PHE A 87 -2.83 -8.53 1.83
C PHE A 87 -1.92 -8.33 3.05
N ALA A 88 -0.85 -9.14 3.19
CA ALA A 88 0.10 -9.00 4.28
C ALA A 88 0.83 -7.64 4.27
N LEU A 89 1.21 -7.12 3.10
CA LEU A 89 1.79 -5.78 2.98
C LEU A 89 0.80 -4.69 3.43
N ASN A 90 -0.46 -4.79 3.00
CA ASN A 90 -1.49 -3.81 3.34
C ASN A 90 -1.91 -3.85 4.82
N ALA A 91 -1.75 -4.99 5.50
CA ALA A 91 -2.16 -5.22 6.88
C ALA A 91 -0.99 -5.55 7.84
N ARG A 92 0.23 -5.15 7.48
CA ARG A 92 1.45 -5.54 8.19
C ARG A 92 1.48 -5.16 9.67
N THR A 93 0.97 -3.97 10.00
CA THR A 93 0.90 -3.47 11.39
C THR A 93 -0.07 -4.28 12.23
N GLU A 94 -1.21 -4.62 11.68
CA GLU A 94 -2.25 -5.43 12.32
C GLU A 94 -1.78 -6.88 12.51
N ILE A 95 -1.11 -7.44 11.50
CA ILE A 95 -0.58 -8.81 11.57
C ILE A 95 0.46 -8.95 12.67
N LEU A 96 1.33 -7.96 12.80
CA LEU A 96 2.45 -7.99 13.73
C LEU A 96 2.11 -7.50 15.13
N ASN A 97 0.92 -6.89 15.34
CA ASN A 97 0.60 -6.12 16.55
C ASN A 97 1.73 -5.12 16.89
N ALA A 98 2.35 -4.56 15.86
CA ALA A 98 3.46 -3.64 16.04
C ALA A 98 2.97 -2.32 16.64
N PRO A 99 3.74 -1.70 17.56
CA PRO A 99 3.44 -0.35 17.98
C PRO A 99 3.47 0.56 16.75
N VAL A 100 2.44 1.41 16.64
CA VAL A 100 2.33 2.35 15.51
C VAL A 100 3.45 3.38 15.62
N ALA A 101 4.23 3.57 14.56
CA ALA A 101 5.17 4.69 14.47
C ALA A 101 4.36 6.00 14.46
N GLU A 102 4.81 6.99 15.20
CA GLU A 102 4.13 8.27 15.28
C GLU A 102 4.44 9.11 14.05
N CYS A 103 3.40 9.46 13.30
CA CYS A 103 3.47 10.42 12.20
C CYS A 103 2.67 11.66 12.56
N THR A 104 3.14 12.83 12.14
CA THR A 104 2.46 14.10 12.37
C THR A 104 1.87 14.63 11.06
N SER A 105 0.57 14.96 11.07
CA SER A 105 -0.09 15.63 9.94
C SER A 105 -0.52 17.03 10.34
N LEU A 106 -0.30 18.01 9.45
CA LEU A 106 -0.64 19.41 9.63
C LEU A 106 -1.42 19.90 8.41
N TYR A 107 -2.50 20.62 8.64
CA TYR A 107 -3.24 21.31 7.59
C TYR A 107 -3.38 22.81 7.91
N PHE A 108 -2.92 23.65 7.00
CA PHE A 108 -3.05 25.08 7.08
C PHE A 108 -4.21 25.53 6.20
N GLN A 109 -5.36 25.79 6.82
CA GLN A 109 -6.60 26.11 6.11
C GLN A 109 -6.50 27.36 5.23
N GLU A 110 -5.85 28.44 5.72
CA GLU A 110 -5.72 29.70 4.99
C GLU A 110 -4.94 29.58 3.68
N THR A 111 -3.98 28.66 3.62
CA THR A 111 -3.11 28.44 2.46
C THR A 111 -3.42 27.14 1.73
N SER A 112 -4.34 26.34 2.25
CA SER A 112 -4.65 24.99 1.74
C SER A 112 -3.41 24.10 1.61
N ILE A 113 -2.47 24.24 2.54
CA ILE A 113 -1.25 23.42 2.57
C ILE A 113 -1.42 22.27 3.55
N LEU A 114 -1.23 21.05 3.05
CA LEU A 114 -1.12 19.83 3.84
C LEU A 114 0.34 19.42 3.95
N GLY A 115 0.82 19.16 5.15
CA GLY A 115 2.12 18.58 5.43
C GLY A 115 1.99 17.35 6.29
N GLN A 116 2.85 16.36 6.06
CA GLN A 116 2.89 15.14 6.87
C GLN A 116 4.33 14.63 6.99
N THR A 117 4.72 14.23 8.20
CA THR A 117 5.93 13.42 8.40
C THR A 117 5.60 11.93 8.19
N TRP A 118 6.61 11.18 7.78
CA TRP A 118 6.51 9.73 7.72
C TRP A 118 7.77 9.13 8.35
N ASP A 119 7.61 8.73 9.60
CA ASP A 119 8.68 8.11 10.36
C ASP A 119 8.62 6.59 10.13
N TRP A 120 9.50 6.10 9.24
CA TRP A 120 9.51 4.71 8.82
C TRP A 120 10.94 4.21 8.58
N ILE A 121 11.05 3.04 7.99
CA ILE A 121 12.31 2.33 7.77
C ILE A 121 13.06 2.96 6.60
N ARG A 122 14.28 3.42 6.84
CA ARG A 122 15.10 4.15 5.86
C ARG A 122 15.38 3.34 4.60
N GLU A 123 15.57 2.03 4.72
CA GLU A 123 15.87 1.14 3.60
C GLU A 123 14.74 1.03 2.57
N LEU A 124 13.53 1.46 2.92
CA LEU A 124 12.39 1.54 2.00
C LEU A 124 12.35 2.85 1.19
N GLU A 125 13.22 3.83 1.48
CA GLU A 125 13.23 5.13 0.82
C GLU A 125 13.37 5.01 -0.72
N ASP A 126 14.16 4.07 -1.19
CA ASP A 126 14.37 3.83 -2.63
C ASP A 126 13.20 3.10 -3.31
N LEU A 127 12.29 2.51 -2.53
CA LEU A 127 11.13 1.77 -3.04
C LEU A 127 9.87 2.61 -3.13
N ILE A 128 9.73 3.68 -2.34
CA ILE A 128 8.53 4.51 -2.30
C ILE A 128 8.18 5.10 -3.66
N VAL A 129 6.88 5.28 -3.87
CA VAL A 129 6.31 5.86 -5.09
C VAL A 129 5.19 6.84 -4.77
N ILE A 130 4.92 7.75 -5.70
CA ILE A 130 3.70 8.54 -5.69
C ILE A 130 2.71 7.89 -6.66
N LEU A 131 1.52 7.56 -6.16
CA LEU A 131 0.40 7.08 -6.95
C LEU A 131 -0.67 8.16 -7.01
N ARG A 132 -1.13 8.48 -8.22
CA ARG A 132 -2.30 9.31 -8.47
C ARG A 132 -3.43 8.42 -8.97
N TYR A 133 -4.46 8.30 -8.16
CA TYR A 133 -5.69 7.62 -8.53
C TYR A 133 -6.68 8.63 -9.12
N GLU A 134 -7.17 8.33 -10.32
CA GLU A 134 -8.21 9.09 -11.01
C GLU A 134 -9.46 8.23 -11.15
N TYR A 135 -10.50 8.59 -10.40
CA TYR A 135 -11.77 7.87 -10.39
C TYR A 135 -12.71 8.43 -11.45
N SER A 136 -13.59 7.58 -11.99
CA SER A 136 -14.57 7.96 -13.02
C SER A 136 -15.59 9.01 -12.56
N ASP A 137 -15.77 9.18 -11.25
CA ASP A 137 -16.65 10.18 -10.65
C ASP A 137 -15.97 11.55 -10.42
N GLY A 138 -14.73 11.71 -10.89
CA GLY A 138 -13.96 12.95 -10.76
C GLY A 138 -13.15 13.05 -9.47
N ARG A 139 -13.24 12.10 -8.55
CA ARG A 139 -12.37 12.07 -7.39
C ARG A 139 -10.92 11.80 -7.79
N LEU A 140 -10.02 12.53 -7.15
CA LEU A 140 -8.58 12.36 -7.31
C LEU A 140 -7.98 12.05 -5.93
N ILE A 141 -7.09 11.08 -5.86
CA ILE A 141 -6.29 10.80 -4.67
C ILE A 141 -4.83 10.73 -5.11
N THR A 142 -3.98 11.53 -4.46
CA THR A 142 -2.53 11.42 -4.65
C THR A 142 -1.94 10.91 -3.33
N THR A 143 -1.23 9.80 -3.38
CA THR A 143 -0.65 9.15 -2.20
C THR A 143 0.82 8.85 -2.38
N LEU A 144 1.61 9.10 -1.33
CA LEU A 144 2.95 8.54 -1.18
C LEU A 144 2.81 7.20 -0.49
N THR A 145 3.31 6.14 -1.11
CA THR A 145 3.11 4.78 -0.61
C THR A 145 4.26 3.85 -1.00
N GLU A 146 4.23 2.66 -0.45
CA GLU A 146 5.10 1.55 -0.89
C GLU A 146 4.38 0.72 -1.95
N PRO A 147 5.09 0.21 -2.97
CA PRO A 147 4.51 -0.63 -4.01
C PRO A 147 3.80 -1.87 -3.46
N GLY A 148 2.61 -2.15 -3.98
CA GLY A 148 1.74 -3.22 -3.48
C GLY A 148 0.75 -2.79 -2.40
N MET A 149 0.92 -1.60 -1.81
CA MET A 149 -0.05 -1.02 -0.88
C MET A 149 -1.00 -0.07 -1.62
N LEU A 150 -2.27 -0.08 -1.25
CA LEU A 150 -3.29 0.77 -1.90
C LEU A 150 -3.02 2.26 -1.66
N ALA A 151 -2.74 2.62 -0.42
CA ALA A 151 -2.39 3.98 -0.04
C ALA A 151 -1.74 4.02 1.35
N LYS A 152 -1.02 5.09 1.63
CA LYS A 152 -0.53 5.43 2.99
C LYS A 152 -0.88 6.86 3.35
N MET A 153 -0.01 7.79 2.93
CA MET A 153 -0.19 9.22 3.16
C MET A 153 -0.67 9.85 1.87
N GLY A 154 -1.52 10.85 1.95
CA GLY A 154 -1.95 11.49 0.73
C GLY A 154 -2.98 12.59 0.94
N MET A 155 -3.46 13.08 -0.20
CA MET A 155 -4.48 14.10 -0.30
C MET A 155 -5.49 13.73 -1.38
N ASN A 156 -6.66 14.29 -1.28
CA ASN A 156 -7.70 14.24 -2.29
C ASN A 156 -8.04 15.64 -2.80
N ASN A 157 -8.97 15.73 -3.74
CA ASN A 157 -9.43 16.99 -4.32
C ASN A 157 -10.80 17.46 -3.75
N SER A 158 -11.19 16.94 -2.60
CA SER A 158 -12.44 17.34 -1.92
C SER A 158 -12.18 18.27 -0.76
#